data_c8a40a3c9acccc88ad24d10aac24e842
#
_entry.id   c8a40a3c9acccc88ad24d10aac24e842
#
_cell.length_a   1.000
_cell.length_b   1.000
_cell.length_c   1.000
_cell.angle_alpha   90.00
_cell.angle_beta   90.00
_cell.angle_gamma   90.00
#
_symmetry.space_group_name_H-M   'P 1'
#
loop_
_entity.id
_entity.type
_entity.pdbx_description
1 polymer ?
#
loop_
_entity_poly.entity_id
_entity_poly.type
_entity_poly.pdbx_seq_one_letter_code
_entity_poly.pdbx_strand_id
1 'polypeptide(L)'
;MSARETHEPISLTFYNQKRHQSIKNCYKERRIPAAMSCSEQLVWVQGPIIVGAGPSGLAVAACLKEKGIDSLVLERSSCLAPLWQLKMYDRLSLHLPRQFCQLPLFPFPSNYPNYPTKQQFVAYLENYAARFGVHPMYNHEVVCAEYDEQLMLWRVRTQTTGMLEDVEYVSQWLVVATGENAEPVLPMIDGLEEFQGTAIHTSAYKSGSKFTGKAILVVGCGNSGMEVCLDLCNHNAYPHIVVHILPREMLGQPTFQLAMWLLKWLPTHTVDQILLLMARAILGDTARFGLKRPRLGPLELKSLSGKTPILDIGTLAKIKSGDIKVRPAIRKIVGQQVIFMDGRSEQFDTIVLATGYRSNVPCWLKDKGLFSEKDGLPRKAFPNGGKGERGLYSVGFSRRGLMGTAADARRIAHDIDMQWKARERRPA
;
A
#
# COMPACT_ATOMS: atom_id res chain seq x y z
N MET A 1 -30.46 -11.09 -13.57
CA MET A 1 -30.52 -9.62 -13.45
C MET A 1 -29.51 -9.22 -12.40
N SER A 2 -28.32 -8.80 -12.85
CA SER A 2 -27.18 -8.45 -11.99
C SER A 2 -27.25 -6.95 -11.68
N ALA A 3 -27.40 -6.60 -10.40
CA ALA A 3 -27.31 -5.23 -9.94
C ALA A 3 -25.84 -4.75 -10.10
N ARG A 4 -25.62 -3.89 -11.08
CA ARG A 4 -24.37 -3.11 -11.20
C ARG A 4 -24.44 -2.00 -10.16
N GLU A 5 -23.73 -2.17 -9.05
CA GLU A 5 -23.42 -1.05 -8.17
C GLU A 5 -22.55 -0.03 -8.93
N THR A 6 -23.16 1.08 -9.28
CA THR A 6 -22.46 2.23 -9.83
C THR A 6 -21.74 2.95 -8.67
N HIS A 7 -20.46 2.63 -8.46
CA HIS A 7 -19.61 3.45 -7.60
C HIS A 7 -19.40 4.80 -8.26
N GLU A 8 -20.16 5.81 -7.82
CA GLU A 8 -19.85 7.21 -8.15
C GLU A 8 -18.45 7.57 -7.62
N PRO A 9 -17.66 8.34 -8.38
CA PRO A 9 -16.38 8.82 -7.91
C PRO A 9 -16.60 9.72 -6.70
N ILE A 10 -16.09 9.31 -5.54
CA ILE A 10 -16.12 10.10 -4.30
C ILE A 10 -15.40 11.41 -4.59
N SER A 11 -16.12 12.53 -4.62
CA SER A 11 -15.54 13.86 -4.77
C SER A 11 -14.61 14.14 -3.59
N LEU A 12 -13.55 14.92 -3.81
CA LEU A 12 -12.62 15.34 -2.74
C LEU A 12 -13.36 15.99 -1.55
N THR A 13 -14.44 16.68 -1.81
CA THR A 13 -15.32 17.32 -0.81
C THR A 13 -15.94 16.27 0.12
N PHE A 14 -16.44 15.15 -0.42
CA PHE A 14 -17.04 14.07 0.37
C PHE A 14 -16.00 13.30 1.19
N TYR A 15 -14.79 13.12 0.63
CA TYR A 15 -13.69 12.48 1.31
C TYR A 15 -13.14 13.36 2.45
N ASN A 16 -13.02 14.66 2.25
CA ASN A 16 -12.56 15.61 3.27
C ASN A 16 -13.57 15.77 4.41
N GLN A 17 -14.87 15.79 4.16
CA GLN A 17 -15.89 15.81 5.21
C GLN A 17 -15.86 14.57 6.08
N LYS A 18 -15.77 13.36 5.51
CA LYS A 18 -15.61 12.13 6.28
C LYS A 18 -14.29 12.10 7.05
N ARG A 19 -13.21 12.64 6.48
CA ARG A 19 -11.89 12.68 7.13
C ARG A 19 -11.82 13.67 8.28
N HIS A 20 -12.39 14.87 8.16
CA HIS A 20 -12.49 15.82 9.28
C HIS A 20 -13.32 15.25 10.42
N GLN A 21 -14.34 14.47 10.13
CA GLN A 21 -15.14 13.77 11.12
C GLN A 21 -14.37 12.59 11.74
N SER A 22 -13.69 11.77 10.92
CA SER A 22 -12.90 10.63 11.41
C SER A 22 -11.67 11.05 12.23
N ILE A 23 -10.95 12.11 11.81
CA ILE A 23 -9.80 12.64 12.57
C ILE A 23 -10.28 13.38 13.83
N LYS A 24 -11.37 14.15 13.76
CA LYS A 24 -11.96 14.80 14.93
C LYS A 24 -12.53 13.76 15.91
N ASN A 25 -13.09 12.66 15.43
CA ASN A 25 -13.56 11.57 16.28
C ASN A 25 -12.38 10.82 16.94
N CYS A 26 -11.29 10.56 16.23
CA CYS A 26 -10.11 9.93 16.83
C CYS A 26 -9.45 10.80 17.94
N TYR A 27 -9.63 12.13 17.91
CA TYR A 27 -9.14 13.04 18.94
C TYR A 27 -10.21 13.54 19.93
N LYS A 28 -11.51 13.39 19.63
CA LYS A 28 -12.61 13.90 20.48
C LYS A 28 -13.16 12.90 21.48
N GLU A 29 -12.92 11.60 21.33
CA GLU A 29 -13.42 10.57 22.26
C GLU A 29 -12.59 10.44 23.54
N ARG A 30 -12.26 11.55 24.20
CA ARG A 30 -11.70 11.55 25.56
C ARG A 30 -12.76 11.66 26.65
N ARG A 31 -14.04 11.49 26.36
CA ARG A 31 -15.09 11.38 27.38
C ARG A 31 -16.26 10.57 26.86
N ILE A 32 -16.23 9.27 27.07
CA ILE A 32 -17.46 8.48 27.08
C ILE A 32 -17.94 8.44 28.53
N PRO A 33 -19.18 8.87 28.83
CA PRO A 33 -19.78 8.64 30.13
C PRO A 33 -20.00 7.14 30.26
N ALA A 34 -19.59 6.59 31.41
CA ALA A 34 -19.98 5.26 31.83
C ALA A 34 -21.51 5.20 32.04
N ALA A 35 -22.25 4.71 31.06
CA ALA A 35 -23.57 4.11 31.18
C ALA A 35 -24.25 3.99 29.80
N MET A 36 -23.99 2.86 29.14
CA MET A 36 -25.01 2.16 28.32
C MET A 36 -24.46 0.75 28.12
N SER A 37 -25.07 -0.21 28.80
CA SER A 37 -24.84 -1.64 28.66
C SER A 37 -25.39 -2.10 27.30
N CYS A 38 -24.59 -1.93 26.24
CA CYS A 38 -24.71 -2.75 25.06
C CYS A 38 -24.01 -4.07 25.42
N SER A 39 -24.63 -5.21 25.21
CA SER A 39 -24.02 -6.52 25.45
C SER A 39 -22.83 -6.69 24.52
N GLU A 40 -21.63 -6.31 24.99
CA GLU A 40 -20.38 -6.53 24.26
C GLU A 40 -20.17 -8.04 24.15
N GLN A 41 -20.28 -8.59 22.95
CA GLN A 41 -20.02 -10.00 22.73
C GLN A 41 -18.51 -10.22 22.74
N LEU A 42 -17.99 -10.78 23.83
CA LEU A 42 -16.58 -11.15 23.96
C LEU A 42 -16.34 -12.51 23.33
N VAL A 43 -15.47 -12.56 22.31
CA VAL A 43 -15.13 -13.79 21.58
C VAL A 43 -13.67 -14.16 21.82
N TRP A 44 -13.45 -15.32 22.46
CA TRP A 44 -12.12 -15.88 22.64
C TRP A 44 -11.59 -16.48 21.34
N VAL A 45 -10.41 -16.05 20.90
CA VAL A 45 -9.69 -16.59 19.74
C VAL A 45 -8.46 -17.36 20.24
N GLN A 46 -8.47 -18.66 20.02
CA GLN A 46 -7.40 -19.55 20.51
C GLN A 46 -6.06 -19.23 19.86
N GLY A 47 -6.04 -18.99 18.55
CA GLY A 47 -4.86 -18.62 17.78
C GLY A 47 -4.71 -17.08 17.59
N PRO A 48 -3.79 -16.65 16.72
CA PRO A 48 -3.58 -15.23 16.46
C PRO A 48 -4.76 -14.54 15.79
N ILE A 49 -4.99 -13.27 16.16
CA ILE A 49 -5.83 -12.35 15.39
C ILE A 49 -4.94 -11.64 14.36
N ILE A 50 -5.31 -11.72 13.09
CA ILE A 50 -4.61 -11.09 11.96
C ILE A 50 -5.48 -9.98 11.41
N VAL A 51 -5.00 -8.74 11.40
CA VAL A 51 -5.76 -7.58 10.91
C VAL A 51 -5.33 -7.25 9.48
N GLY A 52 -6.22 -7.53 8.52
CA GLY A 52 -6.05 -7.32 7.10
C GLY A 52 -5.92 -8.60 6.29
N ALA A 53 -6.75 -8.78 5.26
CA ALA A 53 -6.74 -9.91 4.33
C ALA A 53 -6.02 -9.62 3.01
N GLY A 54 -5.00 -8.76 3.06
CA GLY A 54 -4.07 -8.55 1.95
C GLY A 54 -3.04 -9.68 1.84
N PRO A 55 -2.10 -9.60 0.87
CA PRO A 55 -1.06 -10.60 0.68
C PRO A 55 -0.29 -10.94 1.97
N SER A 56 -0.10 -9.95 2.85
CA SER A 56 0.63 -10.11 4.10
C SER A 56 -0.13 -10.95 5.13
N GLY A 57 -1.43 -10.67 5.32
CA GLY A 57 -2.26 -11.43 6.24
C GLY A 57 -2.46 -12.87 5.77
N LEU A 58 -2.71 -13.06 4.48
CA LEU A 58 -2.83 -14.38 3.87
C LEU A 58 -1.56 -15.21 4.04
N ALA A 59 -0.39 -14.59 3.85
CA ALA A 59 0.89 -15.29 4.00
C ALA A 59 1.12 -15.78 5.43
N VAL A 60 0.80 -14.95 6.44
CA VAL A 60 0.92 -15.37 7.85
C VAL A 60 -0.09 -16.46 8.19
N ALA A 61 -1.36 -16.29 7.79
CA ALA A 61 -2.41 -17.28 8.04
C ALA A 61 -2.04 -18.65 7.44
N ALA A 62 -1.56 -18.69 6.20
CA ALA A 62 -1.12 -19.92 5.55
C ALA A 62 0.08 -20.57 6.26
N CYS A 63 1.09 -19.79 6.66
CA CYS A 63 2.25 -20.30 7.39
C CYS A 63 1.89 -20.83 8.77
N LEU A 64 0.90 -20.24 9.44
CA LEU A 64 0.36 -20.74 10.72
C LEU A 64 -0.42 -22.04 10.51
N LYS A 65 -1.27 -22.07 9.49
CA LYS A 65 -2.07 -23.26 9.14
C LYS A 65 -1.21 -24.47 8.85
N GLU A 66 -0.07 -24.31 8.16
CA GLU A 66 0.91 -25.37 7.93
C GLU A 66 1.47 -25.95 9.24
N LYS A 67 1.49 -25.14 10.31
CA LYS A 67 1.91 -25.57 11.66
C LYS A 67 0.77 -26.09 12.53
N GLY A 68 -0.44 -26.22 11.97
CA GLY A 68 -1.62 -26.67 12.69
C GLY A 68 -2.25 -25.58 13.58
N ILE A 69 -1.87 -24.33 13.41
CA ILE A 69 -2.39 -23.21 14.19
C ILE A 69 -3.42 -22.44 13.36
N ASP A 70 -4.68 -22.46 13.79
CA ASP A 70 -5.73 -21.66 13.21
C ASP A 70 -5.60 -20.18 13.62
N SER A 71 -6.04 -19.27 12.76
CA SER A 71 -6.01 -17.85 13.01
C SER A 71 -7.31 -17.17 12.57
N LEU A 72 -7.69 -16.10 13.26
CA LEU A 72 -8.79 -15.25 12.85
C LEU A 72 -8.25 -14.12 11.97
N VAL A 73 -8.69 -14.04 10.72
CA VAL A 73 -8.33 -12.96 9.81
C VAL A 73 -9.50 -11.99 9.68
N LEU A 74 -9.30 -10.73 10.09
CA LEU A 74 -10.30 -9.66 10.04
C LEU A 74 -10.00 -8.72 8.88
N GLU A 75 -11.00 -8.45 8.04
CA GLU A 75 -10.88 -7.54 6.89
C GLU A 75 -12.06 -6.55 6.87
N ARG A 76 -11.73 -5.25 6.79
CA ARG A 76 -12.75 -4.19 6.77
C ARG A 76 -13.59 -4.14 5.49
N SER A 77 -13.03 -4.61 4.38
CA SER A 77 -13.70 -4.62 3.08
C SER A 77 -14.47 -5.92 2.83
N SER A 78 -15.30 -5.93 1.79
CA SER A 78 -16.13 -7.09 1.41
C SER A 78 -15.39 -8.16 0.59
N CYS A 79 -14.08 -7.99 0.34
CA CYS A 79 -13.32 -8.91 -0.50
C CYS A 79 -11.87 -9.07 -0.01
N LEU A 80 -11.25 -10.14 -0.46
CA LEU A 80 -9.82 -10.44 -0.28
C LEU A 80 -8.96 -9.41 -1.03
N ALA A 81 -7.84 -9.01 -0.45
CA ALA A 81 -6.87 -8.10 -1.05
C ALA A 81 -7.49 -6.83 -1.66
N PRO A 82 -8.33 -6.08 -0.91
CA PRO A 82 -9.16 -5.00 -1.45
C PRO A 82 -8.35 -3.85 -2.08
N LEU A 83 -7.12 -3.61 -1.63
CA LEU A 83 -6.23 -2.65 -2.28
C LEU A 83 -6.05 -3.00 -3.77
N TRP A 84 -5.81 -4.27 -4.07
CA TRP A 84 -5.60 -4.76 -5.44
C TRP A 84 -6.91 -4.80 -6.24
N GLN A 85 -7.99 -5.29 -5.64
CA GLN A 85 -9.27 -5.42 -6.34
C GLN A 85 -9.96 -4.07 -6.55
N LEU A 86 -10.05 -3.26 -5.47
CA LEU A 86 -10.92 -2.08 -5.46
C LEU A 86 -10.19 -0.76 -5.72
N LYS A 87 -8.90 -0.62 -5.32
CA LYS A 87 -8.20 0.68 -5.31
C LYS A 87 -7.13 0.82 -6.39
N MET A 88 -6.76 -0.26 -7.10
CA MET A 88 -5.78 -0.21 -8.18
C MET A 88 -6.43 -0.02 -9.54
N TYR A 89 -5.72 0.64 -10.45
CA TYR A 89 -6.12 0.84 -11.85
C TYR A 89 -6.00 -0.45 -12.67
N ASP A 90 -6.73 -0.52 -13.81
CA ASP A 90 -6.97 -1.79 -14.51
C ASP A 90 -5.74 -2.34 -15.23
N ARG A 91 -4.89 -1.47 -15.79
CA ARG A 91 -3.66 -1.88 -16.48
C ARG A 91 -2.49 -2.27 -15.58
N LEU A 92 -2.65 -2.18 -14.24
CA LEU A 92 -1.56 -2.45 -13.32
C LEU A 92 -0.99 -3.85 -13.52
N SER A 93 0.34 -3.94 -13.58
CA SER A 93 1.09 -5.19 -13.48
C SER A 93 2.07 -5.10 -12.33
N LEU A 94 2.50 -6.24 -11.80
CA LEU A 94 3.53 -6.24 -10.77
C LEU A 94 4.78 -5.52 -11.28
N HIS A 95 5.36 -4.65 -10.45
CA HIS A 95 6.55 -3.88 -10.80
C HIS A 95 7.83 -4.71 -10.71
N LEU A 96 7.83 -5.75 -9.88
CA LEU A 96 8.92 -6.69 -9.73
C LEU A 96 8.60 -8.01 -10.43
N PRO A 97 9.62 -8.75 -10.90
CA PRO A 97 9.42 -10.08 -11.45
C PRO A 97 8.72 -11.01 -10.46
N ARG A 98 7.85 -11.90 -10.97
CA ARG A 98 7.01 -12.81 -10.16
C ARG A 98 7.78 -13.59 -9.08
N GLN A 99 9.01 -13.99 -9.37
CA GLN A 99 9.86 -14.73 -8.41
C GLN A 99 10.15 -13.97 -7.12
N PHE A 100 10.07 -12.64 -7.14
CA PHE A 100 10.25 -11.78 -5.96
C PHE A 100 8.91 -11.39 -5.31
N CYS A 101 7.79 -11.81 -5.90
CA CYS A 101 6.44 -11.43 -5.48
C CYS A 101 5.62 -12.61 -4.97
N GLN A 102 6.13 -13.84 -5.09
CA GLN A 102 5.42 -15.04 -4.63
C GLN A 102 5.32 -15.10 -3.11
N LEU A 103 4.18 -15.57 -2.62
CA LEU A 103 3.96 -15.82 -1.22
C LEU A 103 4.60 -17.16 -0.79
N PRO A 104 4.80 -17.39 0.52
CA PRO A 104 5.34 -18.65 1.03
C PRO A 104 4.51 -19.86 0.59
N LEU A 105 5.16 -21.00 0.41
CA LEU A 105 4.53 -22.32 0.25
C LEU A 105 3.77 -22.54 -1.07
N PHE A 106 3.54 -21.51 -1.87
CA PHE A 106 2.78 -21.62 -3.12
C PHE A 106 3.36 -20.68 -4.19
N PRO A 107 4.03 -21.20 -5.22
CA PRO A 107 4.60 -20.38 -6.29
C PRO A 107 3.50 -19.88 -7.25
N PHE A 108 3.85 -18.87 -8.05
CA PHE A 108 3.01 -18.50 -9.19
C PHE A 108 2.92 -19.64 -10.21
N PRO A 109 1.80 -19.77 -10.94
CA PRO A 109 1.70 -20.67 -12.08
C PRO A 109 2.82 -20.44 -13.09
N SER A 110 3.35 -21.52 -13.67
CA SER A 110 4.49 -21.47 -14.61
C SER A 110 4.17 -20.68 -15.88
N ASN A 111 2.92 -20.68 -16.31
CA ASN A 111 2.41 -19.96 -17.48
C ASN A 111 2.18 -18.46 -17.28
N TYR A 112 2.37 -17.93 -16.04
CA TYR A 112 2.25 -16.50 -15.82
C TYR A 112 3.45 -15.75 -16.40
N PRO A 113 3.24 -14.52 -16.92
CA PRO A 113 4.35 -13.69 -17.41
C PRO A 113 5.30 -13.32 -16.28
N ASN A 114 6.47 -12.79 -16.64
CA ASN A 114 7.47 -12.33 -15.66
C ASN A 114 6.91 -11.22 -14.74
N TYR A 115 6.01 -10.41 -15.27
CA TYR A 115 5.29 -9.36 -14.55
C TYR A 115 3.78 -9.61 -14.65
N PRO A 116 3.18 -10.40 -13.73
CA PRO A 116 1.76 -10.69 -13.72
C PRO A 116 0.90 -9.43 -13.69
N THR A 117 -0.22 -9.46 -14.40
CA THR A 117 -1.22 -8.38 -14.33
C THR A 117 -1.93 -8.35 -12.97
N LYS A 118 -2.64 -7.25 -12.69
CA LYS A 118 -3.51 -7.12 -11.51
C LYS A 118 -4.45 -8.32 -11.38
N GLN A 119 -5.13 -8.68 -12.46
CA GLN A 119 -6.09 -9.79 -12.48
C GLN A 119 -5.42 -11.15 -12.18
N GLN A 120 -4.26 -11.40 -12.78
CA GLN A 120 -3.49 -12.62 -12.50
C GLN A 120 -3.00 -12.67 -11.05
N PHE A 121 -2.59 -11.51 -10.50
CA PHE A 121 -2.17 -11.46 -9.11
C PHE A 121 -3.34 -11.66 -8.14
N VAL A 122 -4.50 -11.07 -8.39
CA VAL A 122 -5.71 -11.30 -7.59
C VAL A 122 -6.12 -12.78 -7.64
N ALA A 123 -6.19 -13.38 -8.83
CA ALA A 123 -6.50 -14.81 -8.98
C ALA A 123 -5.49 -15.72 -8.25
N TYR A 124 -4.20 -15.33 -8.26
CA TYR A 124 -3.19 -16.04 -7.48
C TYR A 124 -3.46 -15.96 -5.97
N LEU A 125 -3.87 -14.80 -5.44
CA LEU A 125 -4.19 -14.63 -4.02
C LEU A 125 -5.46 -15.39 -3.61
N GLU A 126 -6.47 -15.43 -4.46
CA GLU A 126 -7.70 -16.21 -4.25
C GLU A 126 -7.39 -17.71 -4.19
N ASN A 127 -6.61 -18.20 -5.16
CA ASN A 127 -6.14 -19.59 -5.17
C ASN A 127 -5.25 -19.90 -3.95
N TYR A 128 -4.44 -18.94 -3.52
CA TYR A 128 -3.62 -19.07 -2.32
C TYR A 128 -4.49 -19.22 -1.07
N ALA A 129 -5.48 -18.37 -0.88
CA ALA A 129 -6.41 -18.46 0.25
C ALA A 129 -7.17 -19.79 0.24
N ALA A 130 -7.70 -20.22 -0.92
CA ALA A 130 -8.41 -21.49 -1.07
C ALA A 130 -7.50 -22.70 -0.77
N ARG A 131 -6.26 -22.69 -1.27
CA ARG A 131 -5.29 -23.78 -1.07
C ARG A 131 -4.98 -24.05 0.41
N PHE A 132 -4.91 -22.99 1.21
CA PHE A 132 -4.59 -23.10 2.63
C PHE A 132 -5.82 -23.02 3.55
N GLY A 133 -7.04 -22.96 2.99
CA GLY A 133 -8.28 -22.86 3.77
C GLY A 133 -8.32 -21.60 4.63
N VAL A 134 -7.81 -20.48 4.12
CA VAL A 134 -7.86 -19.19 4.81
C VAL A 134 -9.16 -18.49 4.45
N HIS A 135 -10.02 -18.30 5.46
CA HIS A 135 -11.35 -17.68 5.32
C HIS A 135 -11.41 -16.39 6.12
N PRO A 136 -11.11 -15.22 5.51
CA PRO A 136 -11.21 -13.95 6.22
C PRO A 136 -12.65 -13.60 6.58
N MET A 137 -12.85 -13.01 7.75
CA MET A 137 -14.10 -12.35 8.11
C MET A 137 -14.13 -10.97 7.47
N TYR A 138 -14.94 -10.82 6.44
CA TYR A 138 -15.10 -9.56 5.70
C TYR A 138 -16.07 -8.62 6.40
N ASN A 139 -15.99 -7.32 6.04
CA ASN A 139 -16.78 -6.22 6.60
C ASN A 139 -16.59 -6.04 8.12
N HIS A 140 -15.46 -6.49 8.67
CA HIS A 140 -15.08 -6.33 10.07
C HIS A 140 -13.93 -5.32 10.17
N GLU A 141 -14.25 -4.05 10.39
CA GLU A 141 -13.26 -3.00 10.59
C GLU A 141 -12.77 -3.01 12.05
N VAL A 142 -11.48 -3.23 12.24
CA VAL A 142 -10.84 -3.08 13.55
C VAL A 142 -10.74 -1.58 13.87
N VAL A 143 -11.47 -1.14 14.88
CA VAL A 143 -11.53 0.27 15.32
C VAL A 143 -10.65 0.54 16.53
N CYS A 144 -10.35 -0.51 17.31
CA CYS A 144 -9.47 -0.40 18.48
C CYS A 144 -8.79 -1.75 18.74
N ALA A 145 -7.48 -1.73 18.98
CA ALA A 145 -6.75 -2.87 19.55
C ALA A 145 -5.85 -2.37 20.67
N GLU A 146 -5.98 -2.98 21.85
CA GLU A 146 -5.20 -2.64 23.04
C GLU A 146 -4.79 -3.89 23.81
N TYR A 147 -3.68 -3.82 24.49
CA TYR A 147 -3.22 -4.90 25.36
C TYR A 147 -3.77 -4.72 26.77
N ASP A 148 -4.49 -5.73 27.25
CA ASP A 148 -4.98 -5.78 28.61
C ASP A 148 -3.91 -6.39 29.51
N GLU A 149 -3.33 -5.56 30.39
CA GLU A 149 -2.24 -5.95 31.28
C GLU A 149 -2.69 -6.95 32.37
N GLN A 150 -3.96 -6.93 32.76
CA GLN A 150 -4.49 -7.83 33.79
C GLN A 150 -4.74 -9.23 33.22
N LEU A 151 -5.31 -9.28 32.02
CA LEU A 151 -5.58 -10.53 31.32
C LEU A 151 -4.37 -11.06 30.55
N MET A 152 -3.36 -10.21 30.30
CA MET A 152 -2.21 -10.47 29.44
C MET A 152 -2.62 -10.91 28.02
N LEU A 153 -3.62 -10.23 27.45
CA LEU A 153 -4.26 -10.53 26.18
C LEU A 153 -4.46 -9.25 25.36
N TRP A 154 -4.50 -9.42 24.05
CA TRP A 154 -4.95 -8.38 23.11
C TRP A 154 -6.48 -8.38 23.08
N ARG A 155 -7.08 -7.19 23.27
CA ARG A 155 -8.49 -6.91 23.06
C ARG A 155 -8.63 -6.17 21.73
N VAL A 156 -9.41 -6.73 20.83
CA VAL A 156 -9.59 -6.23 19.44
C VAL A 156 -11.06 -6.00 19.19
N ARG A 157 -11.46 -4.74 19.15
CA ARG A 157 -12.84 -4.32 18.92
C ARG A 157 -13.05 -4.03 17.43
N THR A 158 -14.13 -4.60 16.90
CA THR A 158 -14.50 -4.45 15.50
C THR A 158 -15.86 -3.80 15.36
N GLN A 159 -16.00 -3.04 14.29
CA GLN A 159 -17.28 -2.56 13.78
C GLN A 159 -17.64 -3.33 12.51
N THR A 160 -18.85 -3.89 12.45
CA THR A 160 -19.35 -4.59 11.27
C THR A 160 -20.23 -3.65 10.46
N THR A 161 -19.95 -3.50 9.17
CA THR A 161 -20.76 -2.66 8.28
C THR A 161 -22.19 -3.18 8.23
N GLY A 162 -23.15 -2.36 8.67
CA GLY A 162 -24.58 -2.69 8.68
C GLY A 162 -25.10 -3.39 9.94
N MET A 163 -24.27 -3.63 10.94
CA MET A 163 -24.68 -4.07 12.27
C MET A 163 -24.51 -2.96 13.30
N LEU A 164 -25.38 -2.93 14.31
CA LEU A 164 -25.34 -1.96 15.43
C LEU A 164 -24.45 -2.41 16.57
N GLU A 165 -24.01 -3.66 16.57
CA GLU A 165 -23.26 -4.26 17.67
C GLU A 165 -21.77 -4.38 17.33
N ASP A 166 -20.94 -3.86 18.23
CA ASP A 166 -19.49 -4.05 18.21
C ASP A 166 -19.18 -5.44 18.76
N VAL A 167 -18.26 -6.17 18.10
CA VAL A 167 -17.75 -7.45 18.59
C VAL A 167 -16.33 -7.26 19.09
N GLU A 168 -16.04 -7.75 20.28
CA GLU A 168 -14.70 -7.73 20.86
C GLU A 168 -14.08 -9.12 20.83
N TYR A 169 -12.97 -9.25 20.13
CA TYR A 169 -12.14 -10.46 20.07
C TYR A 169 -10.98 -10.35 21.04
N VAL A 170 -10.63 -11.46 21.70
CA VAL A 170 -9.46 -11.52 22.60
C VAL A 170 -8.52 -12.65 22.19
N SER A 171 -7.22 -12.36 22.17
CA SER A 171 -6.17 -13.33 21.83
C SER A 171 -4.84 -12.96 22.49
N GLN A 172 -3.96 -13.93 22.57
CA GLN A 172 -2.58 -13.69 23.01
C GLN A 172 -1.69 -13.04 21.94
N TRP A 173 -2.04 -13.21 20.69
CA TRP A 173 -1.23 -12.73 19.58
C TRP A 173 -2.04 -11.84 18.65
N LEU A 174 -1.47 -10.69 18.35
CA LEU A 174 -2.00 -9.74 17.37
C LEU A 174 -0.99 -9.56 16.24
N VAL A 175 -1.43 -9.79 15.00
CA VAL A 175 -0.63 -9.59 13.79
C VAL A 175 -1.20 -8.43 12.98
N VAL A 176 -0.45 -7.35 12.86
CA VAL A 176 -0.78 -6.20 12.05
C VAL A 176 -0.37 -6.46 10.61
N ALA A 177 -1.34 -6.63 9.72
CA ALA A 177 -1.17 -6.95 8.30
C ALA A 177 -1.88 -5.96 7.36
N THR A 178 -2.20 -4.75 7.86
CA THR A 178 -2.95 -3.71 7.13
C THR A 178 -2.14 -3.03 6.02
N GLY A 179 -0.81 -3.21 6.03
CA GLY A 179 0.10 -2.71 5.02
C GLY A 179 0.43 -1.21 5.13
N GLU A 180 1.45 -0.81 4.37
CA GLU A 180 1.95 0.57 4.33
C GLU A 180 1.03 1.52 3.54
N ASN A 181 0.16 0.97 2.68
CA ASN A 181 -0.66 1.70 1.70
C ASN A 181 -2.15 1.66 2.07
N ALA A 182 -2.50 1.83 3.34
CA ALA A 182 -3.88 1.72 3.82
C ALA A 182 -4.76 2.91 3.43
N GLU A 183 -4.20 4.14 3.54
CA GLU A 183 -4.95 5.39 3.32
C GLU A 183 -4.25 6.29 2.31
N PRO A 184 -4.99 6.91 1.35
CA PRO A 184 -4.44 7.89 0.42
C PRO A 184 -3.85 9.11 1.15
N VAL A 185 -2.74 9.63 0.64
CA VAL A 185 -2.18 10.90 1.10
C VAL A 185 -2.68 12.01 0.20
N LEU A 186 -3.47 12.94 0.75
CA LEU A 186 -3.90 14.14 0.06
C LEU A 186 -2.94 15.28 0.39
N PRO A 187 -2.30 15.90 -0.60
CA PRO A 187 -1.39 17.02 -0.39
C PRO A 187 -2.18 18.28 -0.02
N MET A 188 -1.57 19.14 0.78
CA MET A 188 -2.07 20.49 0.95
C MET A 188 -1.55 21.34 -0.22
N ILE A 189 -2.43 21.65 -1.16
CA ILE A 189 -2.18 22.55 -2.29
C ILE A 189 -3.17 23.68 -2.18
N ASP A 190 -2.66 24.91 -2.17
CA ASP A 190 -3.50 26.10 -2.06
C ASP A 190 -4.52 26.17 -3.21
N GLY A 191 -5.81 26.28 -2.87
CA GLY A 191 -6.93 26.32 -3.81
C GLY A 191 -7.36 24.95 -4.40
N LEU A 192 -6.81 23.81 -3.95
CA LEU A 192 -7.22 22.49 -4.46
C LEU A 192 -8.68 22.16 -4.10
N GLU A 193 -9.16 22.61 -2.94
CA GLU A 193 -10.55 22.37 -2.51
C GLU A 193 -11.56 23.17 -3.31
N GLU A 194 -11.12 24.28 -3.93
CA GLU A 194 -11.93 25.17 -4.76
C GLU A 194 -11.77 24.88 -6.27
N PHE A 195 -11.05 23.82 -6.62
CA PHE A 195 -10.84 23.43 -8.01
C PHE A 195 -12.17 23.11 -8.70
N GLN A 196 -12.48 23.85 -9.76
CA GLN A 196 -13.76 23.73 -10.50
C GLN A 196 -13.81 22.53 -11.45
N GLY A 197 -12.69 21.80 -11.64
CA GLY A 197 -12.65 20.54 -12.37
C GLY A 197 -12.79 19.33 -11.44
N THR A 198 -12.45 18.15 -11.94
CA THR A 198 -12.47 16.92 -11.15
C THR A 198 -11.11 16.68 -10.49
N ALA A 199 -11.05 16.57 -9.17
CA ALA A 199 -9.85 16.16 -8.46
C ALA A 199 -10.04 14.76 -7.83
N ILE A 200 -9.18 13.80 -8.22
CA ILE A 200 -9.25 12.43 -7.73
C ILE A 200 -7.88 11.95 -7.25
N HIS A 201 -7.85 11.05 -6.26
CA HIS A 201 -6.63 10.31 -5.94
C HIS A 201 -6.51 9.07 -6.83
N THR A 202 -5.28 8.58 -7.07
CA THR A 202 -5.04 7.36 -7.88
C THR A 202 -5.80 6.13 -7.41
N SER A 203 -6.20 6.06 -6.13
CA SER A 203 -7.04 4.98 -5.60
C SER A 203 -8.46 4.94 -6.21
N ALA A 204 -8.95 6.06 -6.74
CA ALA A 204 -10.22 6.17 -7.44
C ALA A 204 -10.07 6.11 -8.97
N TYR A 205 -8.85 6.21 -9.48
CA TYR A 205 -8.58 6.09 -10.92
C TYR A 205 -8.64 4.62 -11.36
N LYS A 206 -9.29 4.33 -12.47
CA LYS A 206 -9.40 2.98 -13.05
C LYS A 206 -8.78 2.87 -14.44
N SER A 207 -9.16 3.77 -15.34
CA SER A 207 -8.72 3.78 -16.74
C SER A 207 -8.74 5.19 -17.31
N GLY A 208 -7.87 5.45 -18.28
CA GLY A 208 -7.84 6.68 -19.06
C GLY A 208 -9.04 6.90 -19.97
N SER A 209 -9.83 5.85 -20.23
CA SER A 209 -10.97 5.91 -21.16
C SER A 209 -12.01 7.00 -20.83
N LYS A 210 -12.18 7.32 -19.54
CA LYS A 210 -13.09 8.39 -19.07
C LYS A 210 -12.57 9.81 -19.31
N PHE A 211 -11.33 9.95 -19.75
CA PHE A 211 -10.59 11.21 -19.84
C PHE A 211 -10.16 11.56 -21.26
N THR A 212 -10.65 10.85 -22.25
CA THR A 212 -10.34 11.10 -23.67
C THR A 212 -10.59 12.57 -24.03
N GLY A 213 -9.60 13.21 -24.68
CA GLY A 213 -9.65 14.61 -25.09
C GLY A 213 -9.48 15.63 -23.97
N LYS A 214 -9.32 15.21 -22.70
CA LYS A 214 -9.20 16.11 -21.55
C LYS A 214 -7.75 16.46 -21.25
N ALA A 215 -7.53 17.68 -20.73
CA ALA A 215 -6.27 18.13 -20.17
C ALA A 215 -6.17 17.69 -18.69
N ILE A 216 -5.18 16.88 -18.35
CA ILE A 216 -5.07 16.26 -17.04
C ILE A 216 -3.72 16.56 -16.39
N LEU A 217 -3.75 17.07 -15.16
CA LEU A 217 -2.57 17.24 -14.34
C LEU A 217 -2.41 16.08 -13.36
N VAL A 218 -1.35 15.29 -13.51
CA VAL A 218 -0.98 14.21 -12.58
C VAL A 218 0.05 14.74 -11.59
N VAL A 219 -0.36 14.80 -10.32
CA VAL A 219 0.47 15.33 -9.22
C VAL A 219 1.14 14.18 -8.49
N GLY A 220 2.43 14.08 -8.63
CA GLY A 220 3.26 13.04 -8.02
C GLY A 220 3.93 12.15 -9.05
N CYS A 221 5.17 11.81 -8.75
CA CYS A 221 6.10 11.15 -9.67
C CYS A 221 6.52 9.74 -9.23
N GLY A 222 5.66 9.04 -8.50
CA GLY A 222 5.85 7.62 -8.20
C GLY A 222 5.49 6.72 -9.39
N ASN A 223 5.65 5.40 -9.23
CA ASN A 223 5.26 4.43 -10.26
C ASN A 223 3.81 4.65 -10.72
N SER A 224 2.88 4.90 -9.77
CA SER A 224 1.47 5.16 -10.09
C SER A 224 1.28 6.39 -10.99
N GLY A 225 1.98 7.51 -10.72
CA GLY A 225 1.87 8.72 -11.57
C GLY A 225 2.35 8.47 -12.99
N MET A 226 3.45 7.74 -13.15
CA MET A 226 3.99 7.38 -14.45
C MET A 226 3.04 6.47 -15.24
N GLU A 227 2.51 5.45 -14.59
CA GLU A 227 1.59 4.51 -15.23
C GLU A 227 0.26 5.15 -15.59
N VAL A 228 -0.27 6.02 -14.74
CA VAL A 228 -1.49 6.80 -15.02
C VAL A 228 -1.26 7.72 -16.23
N CYS A 229 -0.14 8.43 -16.30
CA CYS A 229 0.16 9.26 -17.47
C CYS A 229 0.25 8.44 -18.75
N LEU A 230 0.89 7.27 -18.73
CA LEU A 230 0.97 6.39 -19.87
C LEU A 230 -0.40 5.85 -20.29
N ASP A 231 -1.23 5.51 -19.31
CA ASP A 231 -2.61 5.06 -19.56
C ASP A 231 -3.47 6.17 -20.18
N LEU A 232 -3.36 7.39 -19.67
CA LEU A 232 -4.04 8.57 -20.21
C LEU A 232 -3.62 8.84 -21.67
N CYS A 233 -2.32 8.77 -21.99
CA CYS A 233 -1.84 8.90 -23.37
C CYS A 233 -2.44 7.83 -24.29
N ASN A 234 -2.48 6.58 -23.84
CA ASN A 234 -3.03 5.48 -24.62
C ASN A 234 -4.54 5.64 -24.90
N HIS A 235 -5.23 6.50 -24.13
CA HIS A 235 -6.64 6.85 -24.32
C HIS A 235 -6.84 8.26 -24.89
N ASN A 236 -5.81 8.82 -25.56
CA ASN A 236 -5.89 10.14 -26.20
C ASN A 236 -6.27 11.28 -25.25
N ALA A 237 -5.84 11.22 -24.00
CA ALA A 237 -5.85 12.34 -23.07
C ALA A 237 -4.53 13.09 -23.11
N TYR A 238 -4.47 14.29 -22.55
CA TYR A 238 -3.27 15.17 -22.55
C TYR A 238 -2.69 15.28 -21.13
N PRO A 239 -1.88 14.28 -20.67
CA PRO A 239 -1.34 14.30 -19.33
C PRO A 239 -0.13 15.21 -19.17
N HIS A 240 -0.05 15.86 -18.01
CA HIS A 240 1.06 16.65 -17.51
C HIS A 240 1.55 16.07 -16.17
N ILE A 241 2.87 16.03 -15.93
CA ILE A 241 3.44 15.33 -14.74
C ILE A 241 4.71 16.03 -14.19
N VAL A 242 5.03 15.72 -12.91
CA VAL A 242 6.26 16.15 -12.22
C VAL A 242 7.09 14.91 -11.79
N VAL A 243 8.35 14.67 -12.27
CA VAL A 243 9.00 13.32 -12.29
C VAL A 243 10.51 13.18 -11.99
N HIS A 244 10.92 11.91 -11.54
CA HIS A 244 12.29 11.33 -11.55
C HIS A 244 12.26 9.82 -11.89
N ILE A 245 13.14 9.26 -12.79
CA ILE A 245 12.97 7.93 -13.42
C ILE A 245 14.24 7.05 -13.51
N LEU A 246 14.04 5.69 -13.45
CA LEU A 246 14.99 4.62 -13.80
C LEU A 246 14.36 3.65 -14.84
N PRO A 247 15.14 2.97 -15.73
CA PRO A 247 14.60 1.91 -16.59
C PRO A 247 14.09 0.71 -15.79
N ARG A 248 12.97 0.10 -16.20
CA ARG A 248 12.46 -1.15 -15.61
C ARG A 248 13.37 -2.34 -15.92
N GLU A 249 13.97 -2.33 -17.10
CA GLU A 249 14.90 -3.35 -17.58
C GLU A 249 16.19 -2.72 -18.09
N MET A 250 17.31 -3.38 -17.86
CA MET A 250 18.64 -3.01 -18.34
C MET A 250 19.29 -4.24 -18.95
N LEU A 251 19.80 -4.10 -20.19
CA LEU A 251 20.43 -5.20 -20.96
C LEU A 251 19.54 -6.46 -21.06
N GLY A 252 18.22 -6.26 -21.26
CA GLY A 252 17.27 -7.36 -21.36
C GLY A 252 16.98 -8.08 -20.04
N GLN A 253 17.49 -7.56 -18.91
CA GLN A 253 17.21 -8.11 -17.58
C GLN A 253 16.48 -7.10 -16.70
N PRO A 254 15.56 -7.55 -15.82
CA PRO A 254 14.94 -6.66 -14.86
C PRO A 254 15.98 -5.92 -14.00
N THR A 255 15.91 -4.59 -13.95
CA THR A 255 16.84 -3.76 -13.18
C THR A 255 16.96 -4.20 -11.71
N PHE A 256 15.83 -4.60 -11.11
CA PHE A 256 15.83 -5.12 -9.75
C PHE A 256 16.60 -6.44 -9.62
N GLN A 257 16.46 -7.37 -10.57
CA GLN A 257 17.19 -8.64 -10.57
C GLN A 257 18.69 -8.42 -10.73
N LEU A 258 19.08 -7.53 -11.64
CA LEU A 258 20.48 -7.13 -11.85
C LEU A 258 21.05 -6.52 -10.55
N ALA A 259 20.32 -5.61 -9.91
CA ALA A 259 20.73 -5.01 -8.64
C ALA A 259 20.94 -6.08 -7.55
N MET A 260 20.01 -7.00 -7.40
CA MET A 260 20.09 -8.09 -6.40
C MET A 260 21.24 -9.06 -6.69
N TRP A 261 21.57 -9.29 -7.97
CA TRP A 261 22.72 -10.10 -8.35
C TRP A 261 24.04 -9.41 -8.04
N LEU A 262 24.17 -8.12 -8.37
CA LEU A 262 25.37 -7.32 -8.06
C LEU A 262 25.61 -7.19 -6.56
N LEU A 263 24.56 -7.03 -5.75
CA LEU A 263 24.66 -6.93 -4.28
C LEU A 263 25.19 -8.20 -3.59
N LYS A 264 25.29 -9.32 -4.29
CA LYS A 264 25.97 -10.52 -3.76
C LYS A 264 27.48 -10.36 -3.69
N TRP A 265 28.04 -9.49 -4.53
CA TRP A 265 29.49 -9.37 -4.73
C TRP A 265 30.02 -7.97 -4.43
N LEU A 266 29.18 -6.94 -4.52
CA LEU A 266 29.58 -5.54 -4.45
C LEU A 266 28.83 -4.80 -3.33
N PRO A 267 29.48 -3.79 -2.71
CA PRO A 267 28.82 -2.89 -1.77
C PRO A 267 27.70 -2.10 -2.44
N THR A 268 26.69 -1.69 -1.67
CA THR A 268 25.51 -0.96 -2.16
C THR A 268 25.87 0.29 -2.97
N HIS A 269 26.81 1.09 -2.48
CA HIS A 269 27.27 2.30 -3.17
C HIS A 269 27.82 1.99 -4.59
N THR A 270 28.64 0.94 -4.74
CA THR A 270 29.19 0.54 -6.05
C THR A 270 28.08 0.07 -6.98
N VAL A 271 27.13 -0.72 -6.47
CA VAL A 271 25.96 -1.16 -7.24
C VAL A 271 25.15 0.05 -7.71
N ASP A 272 24.90 1.02 -6.85
CA ASP A 272 24.19 2.24 -7.18
C ASP A 272 24.90 3.05 -8.29
N GLN A 273 26.23 3.18 -8.24
CA GLN A 273 26.99 3.85 -9.29
C GLN A 273 26.87 3.13 -10.64
N ILE A 274 26.93 1.80 -10.65
CA ILE A 274 26.74 0.99 -11.87
C ILE A 274 25.32 1.20 -12.42
N LEU A 275 24.30 1.12 -11.59
CA LEU A 275 22.91 1.32 -12.01
C LEU A 275 22.66 2.73 -12.56
N LEU A 276 23.24 3.77 -11.96
CA LEU A 276 23.12 5.15 -12.41
C LEU A 276 23.84 5.36 -13.75
N LEU A 277 25.03 4.76 -13.93
CA LEU A 277 25.78 4.82 -15.20
C LEU A 277 24.99 4.14 -16.33
N MET A 278 24.49 2.92 -16.08
CA MET A 278 23.67 2.18 -17.04
C MET A 278 22.37 2.93 -17.36
N ALA A 279 21.68 3.49 -16.35
CA ALA A 279 20.50 4.31 -16.56
C ALA A 279 20.81 5.55 -17.39
N ARG A 280 21.99 6.16 -17.22
CA ARG A 280 22.42 7.31 -18.01
C ARG A 280 22.69 6.92 -19.48
N ALA A 281 23.30 5.77 -19.71
CA ALA A 281 23.54 5.26 -21.05
C ALA A 281 22.25 4.92 -21.81
N ILE A 282 21.28 4.28 -21.12
CA ILE A 282 20.02 3.84 -21.73
C ILE A 282 19.03 5.00 -21.93
N LEU A 283 18.81 5.83 -20.89
CA LEU A 283 17.79 6.88 -20.90
C LEU A 283 18.29 8.22 -21.47
N GLY A 284 19.61 8.39 -21.58
CA GLY A 284 20.22 9.66 -21.99
C GLY A 284 20.10 10.75 -20.91
N ASP A 285 20.26 12.01 -21.32
CA ASP A 285 20.10 13.17 -20.46
C ASP A 285 18.60 13.50 -20.27
N THR A 286 18.05 13.07 -19.15
CA THR A 286 16.64 13.31 -18.81
C THR A 286 16.38 14.73 -18.29
N ALA A 287 17.42 15.48 -17.91
CA ALA A 287 17.28 16.85 -17.41
C ALA A 287 16.70 17.80 -18.47
N ARG A 288 16.98 17.53 -19.76
CA ARG A 288 16.43 18.29 -20.92
C ARG A 288 14.89 18.28 -20.95
N PHE A 289 14.27 17.26 -20.34
CA PHE A 289 12.81 17.11 -20.27
C PHE A 289 12.26 17.51 -18.92
N GLY A 290 13.02 18.24 -18.08
CA GLY A 290 12.62 18.65 -16.74
C GLY A 290 12.76 17.57 -15.67
N LEU A 291 13.37 16.42 -16.00
CA LEU A 291 13.49 15.26 -15.13
C LEU A 291 14.88 15.23 -14.48
N LYS A 292 15.04 15.95 -13.37
CA LYS A 292 16.31 15.98 -12.61
C LYS A 292 16.53 14.65 -11.88
N ARG A 293 17.71 14.03 -12.08
CA ARG A 293 18.07 12.81 -11.34
C ARG A 293 18.50 13.13 -9.91
N PRO A 294 18.11 12.29 -8.92
CA PRO A 294 18.66 12.39 -7.58
C PRO A 294 20.18 12.25 -7.58
N ARG A 295 20.84 12.89 -6.62
CA ARG A 295 22.28 12.71 -6.40
C ARG A 295 22.63 11.35 -5.80
N LEU A 296 21.70 10.82 -4.98
CA LEU A 296 21.81 9.50 -4.34
C LEU A 296 21.41 8.39 -5.31
N GLY A 297 22.04 7.23 -5.15
CA GLY A 297 21.68 6.03 -5.89
C GLY A 297 20.30 5.47 -5.50
N PRO A 298 19.70 4.63 -6.36
CA PRO A 298 18.35 4.12 -6.14
C PRO A 298 18.20 3.26 -4.89
N LEU A 299 19.20 2.46 -4.52
CA LEU A 299 19.18 1.60 -3.34
C LEU A 299 19.38 2.41 -2.06
N GLU A 300 20.35 3.34 -2.08
CA GLU A 300 20.59 4.24 -0.97
C GLU A 300 19.39 5.17 -0.72
N LEU A 301 18.81 5.74 -1.79
CA LEU A 301 17.61 6.55 -1.70
C LEU A 301 16.43 5.77 -1.07
N LYS A 302 16.25 4.51 -1.47
CA LYS A 302 15.24 3.63 -0.88
C LYS A 302 15.51 3.34 0.60
N SER A 303 16.76 3.10 0.97
CA SER A 303 17.15 2.85 2.36
C SER A 303 16.88 4.06 3.26
N LEU A 304 17.25 5.27 2.80
CA LEU A 304 17.15 6.51 3.59
C LEU A 304 15.72 7.07 3.62
N SER A 305 15.03 7.11 2.49
CA SER A 305 13.73 7.77 2.36
C SER A 305 12.53 6.81 2.33
N GLY A 306 12.76 5.50 2.20
CA GLY A 306 11.72 4.49 1.98
C GLY A 306 11.07 4.57 0.59
N LYS A 307 11.43 5.56 -0.24
CA LYS A 307 10.82 5.74 -1.57
C LYS A 307 11.33 4.66 -2.53
N THR A 308 10.40 3.95 -3.15
CA THR A 308 10.73 2.97 -4.19
C THR A 308 11.21 3.69 -5.46
N PRO A 309 12.31 3.25 -6.08
CA PRO A 309 12.73 3.76 -7.38
C PRO A 309 11.61 3.62 -8.41
N ILE A 310 11.46 4.64 -9.24
CA ILE A 310 10.47 4.66 -10.32
C ILE A 310 11.02 3.86 -11.48
N LEU A 311 10.28 2.86 -11.92
CA LEU A 311 10.66 1.99 -13.03
C LEU A 311 9.90 2.44 -14.29
N ASP A 312 10.62 2.90 -15.30
CA ASP A 312 10.02 3.31 -16.58
C ASP A 312 9.47 2.11 -17.36
N ILE A 313 8.23 2.22 -17.77
CA ILE A 313 7.51 1.23 -18.59
C ILE A 313 7.06 1.79 -19.93
N GLY A 314 7.75 2.84 -20.43
CA GLY A 314 7.44 3.53 -21.68
C GLY A 314 7.00 4.98 -21.53
N THR A 315 6.79 5.47 -20.30
CA THR A 315 6.37 6.85 -20.03
C THR A 315 7.42 7.86 -20.49
N LEU A 316 8.72 7.54 -20.33
CA LEU A 316 9.78 8.40 -20.79
C LEU A 316 9.77 8.59 -22.33
N ALA A 317 9.44 7.56 -23.09
CA ALA A 317 9.28 7.69 -24.53
C ALA A 317 8.19 8.70 -24.88
N LYS A 318 7.06 8.67 -24.16
CA LYS A 318 5.96 9.62 -24.31
C LYS A 318 6.30 11.05 -23.85
N ILE A 319 7.17 11.19 -22.86
CA ILE A 319 7.72 12.50 -22.47
C ILE A 319 8.68 13.04 -23.57
N LYS A 320 9.52 12.18 -24.13
CA LYS A 320 10.45 12.57 -25.22
C LYS A 320 9.72 12.96 -26.50
N SER A 321 8.60 12.31 -26.82
CA SER A 321 7.75 12.68 -27.98
C SER A 321 6.91 13.93 -27.74
N GLY A 322 6.80 14.40 -26.50
CA GLY A 322 5.96 15.57 -26.13
C GLY A 322 4.49 15.23 -25.85
N ASP A 323 4.11 13.93 -25.93
CA ASP A 323 2.75 13.47 -25.60
C ASP A 323 2.44 13.66 -24.11
N ILE A 324 3.46 13.56 -23.24
CA ILE A 324 3.39 13.90 -21.82
C ILE A 324 4.23 15.13 -21.55
N LYS A 325 3.64 16.18 -21.03
CA LYS A 325 4.32 17.42 -20.70
C LYS A 325 4.76 17.42 -19.23
N VAL A 326 6.04 17.67 -18.96
CA VAL A 326 6.55 17.85 -17.60
C VAL A 326 6.31 19.29 -17.13
N ARG A 327 5.82 19.44 -15.90
CA ARG A 327 5.50 20.73 -15.28
C ARG A 327 6.25 20.92 -13.97
N PRO A 328 6.55 22.18 -13.59
CA PRO A 328 7.09 22.50 -12.27
C PRO A 328 6.07 22.20 -11.15
N ALA A 329 6.50 22.37 -9.91
CA ALA A 329 5.60 22.26 -8.76
C ALA A 329 4.47 23.29 -8.84
N ILE A 330 3.31 22.91 -8.33
CA ILE A 330 2.14 23.79 -8.23
C ILE A 330 2.38 24.82 -7.14
N ARG A 331 2.10 26.10 -7.46
CA ARG A 331 2.10 27.20 -6.49
C ARG A 331 0.73 27.34 -5.85
N LYS A 332 -0.32 27.45 -6.67
CA LYS A 332 -1.73 27.52 -6.24
C LYS A 332 -2.68 27.19 -7.38
N ILE A 333 -3.93 26.95 -7.03
CA ILE A 333 -5.03 26.69 -7.97
C ILE A 333 -6.09 27.78 -7.80
N VAL A 334 -6.65 28.28 -8.91
CA VAL A 334 -7.73 29.28 -8.92
C VAL A 334 -8.76 28.86 -9.98
N GLY A 335 -9.93 28.44 -9.57
CA GLY A 335 -10.94 27.87 -10.47
C GLY A 335 -10.42 26.62 -11.18
N GLN A 336 -10.32 26.63 -12.51
CA GLN A 336 -9.68 25.55 -13.29
C GLN A 336 -8.21 25.84 -13.62
N GLN A 337 -7.69 27.02 -13.27
CA GLN A 337 -6.32 27.39 -13.57
C GLN A 337 -5.35 26.91 -12.50
N VAL A 338 -4.29 26.22 -12.92
CA VAL A 338 -3.17 25.82 -12.07
C VAL A 338 -1.99 26.75 -12.35
N ILE A 339 -1.55 27.47 -11.31
CA ILE A 339 -0.40 28.37 -11.35
C ILE A 339 0.80 27.61 -10.81
N PHE A 340 1.86 27.52 -11.62
CA PHE A 340 3.10 26.83 -11.29
C PHE A 340 4.11 27.75 -10.61
N MET A 341 5.15 27.15 -9.99
CA MET A 341 6.22 27.90 -9.29
C MET A 341 7.05 28.81 -10.22
N ASP A 342 7.07 28.56 -11.51
CA ASP A 342 7.73 29.39 -12.51
C ASP A 342 6.85 30.55 -13.03
N GLY A 343 5.66 30.71 -12.46
CA GLY A 343 4.71 31.79 -12.81
C GLY A 343 3.78 31.46 -13.98
N ARG A 344 4.01 30.35 -14.71
CA ARG A 344 3.07 29.93 -15.78
C ARG A 344 1.75 29.48 -15.20
N SER A 345 0.66 29.71 -15.95
CA SER A 345 -0.67 29.26 -15.63
C SER A 345 -1.26 28.43 -16.78
N GLU A 346 -1.87 27.29 -16.48
CA GLU A 346 -2.54 26.43 -17.45
C GLU A 346 -3.85 25.94 -16.88
N GLN A 347 -4.82 25.71 -17.79
CA GLN A 347 -6.14 25.20 -17.44
C GLN A 347 -6.17 23.67 -17.54
N PHE A 348 -6.81 23.02 -16.56
CA PHE A 348 -6.98 21.59 -16.53
C PHE A 348 -8.43 21.19 -16.26
N ASP A 349 -8.87 20.09 -16.89
CA ASP A 349 -10.19 19.50 -16.65
C ASP A 349 -10.17 18.59 -15.42
N THR A 350 -9.02 17.96 -15.16
CA THR A 350 -8.89 17.00 -14.08
C THR A 350 -7.51 17.07 -13.43
N ILE A 351 -7.48 16.90 -12.11
CA ILE A 351 -6.25 16.69 -11.33
C ILE A 351 -6.27 15.27 -10.77
N VAL A 352 -5.26 14.46 -11.10
CA VAL A 352 -5.06 13.12 -10.54
C VAL A 352 -3.93 13.16 -9.52
N LEU A 353 -4.25 12.92 -8.25
CA LEU A 353 -3.29 12.92 -7.16
C LEU A 353 -2.62 11.55 -7.04
N ALA A 354 -1.39 11.44 -7.55
CA ALA A 354 -0.53 10.26 -7.43
C ALA A 354 0.45 10.43 -6.25
N THR A 355 -0.04 10.91 -5.14
CA THR A 355 0.71 11.38 -3.97
C THR A 355 1.00 10.30 -2.93
N GLY A 356 0.66 9.05 -3.27
CA GLY A 356 0.96 7.87 -2.47
C GLY A 356 -0.01 7.63 -1.33
N TYR A 357 0.42 6.80 -0.40
CA TYR A 357 -0.39 6.29 0.69
C TYR A 357 0.37 6.36 2.00
N ARG A 358 -0.33 6.18 3.11
CA ARG A 358 0.23 6.02 4.45
C ARG A 358 -0.45 4.85 5.18
N SER A 359 0.21 4.36 6.21
CA SER A 359 -0.38 3.40 7.13
C SER A 359 -1.42 4.06 8.04
N ASN A 360 -2.47 3.31 8.40
CA ASN A 360 -3.51 3.74 9.35
C ASN A 360 -3.38 3.09 10.73
N VAL A 361 -2.31 2.36 10.98
CA VAL A 361 -2.10 1.64 12.25
C VAL A 361 -2.28 2.53 13.48
N PRO A 362 -1.77 3.79 13.53
CA PRO A 362 -1.96 4.65 14.69
C PRO A 362 -3.42 5.06 14.98
N CYS A 363 -4.33 4.84 14.02
CA CYS A 363 -5.74 5.18 14.21
C CYS A 363 -6.48 4.16 15.09
N TRP A 364 -6.03 2.92 15.13
CA TRP A 364 -6.73 1.84 15.81
C TRP A 364 -5.87 1.03 16.80
N LEU A 365 -4.54 0.96 16.61
CA LEU A 365 -3.63 0.25 17.54
C LEU A 365 -3.15 1.20 18.64
N LYS A 366 -3.43 0.87 19.89
CA LYS A 366 -3.03 1.67 21.07
C LYS A 366 -1.63 1.32 21.60
N ASP A 367 -0.84 0.55 20.86
CA ASP A 367 0.56 0.29 21.21
C ASP A 367 1.47 1.41 20.69
N LYS A 368 2.26 2.02 21.60
CA LYS A 368 3.22 3.09 21.27
C LYS A 368 4.64 2.59 21.02
N GLY A 369 4.92 1.32 21.28
CA GLY A 369 6.25 0.73 21.24
C GLY A 369 6.71 0.36 19.84
N LEU A 370 5.91 -0.39 19.10
CA LEU A 370 6.27 -0.94 17.81
C LEU A 370 6.12 0.07 16.67
N PHE A 371 5.04 0.84 16.63
CA PHE A 371 4.70 1.73 15.52
C PHE A 371 4.94 3.21 15.84
N SER A 372 5.28 3.98 14.81
CA SER A 372 5.44 5.44 14.86
C SER A 372 4.07 6.10 14.66
N GLU A 373 3.73 7.07 15.49
CA GLU A 373 2.50 7.88 15.34
C GLU A 373 2.55 8.79 14.10
N LYS A 374 3.76 9.11 13.61
CA LYS A 374 3.96 10.03 12.49
C LYS A 374 3.52 9.43 11.15
N ASP A 375 3.91 8.20 10.87
CA ASP A 375 3.75 7.56 9.57
C ASP A 375 3.10 6.15 9.64
N GLY A 376 2.88 5.64 10.86
CA GLY A 376 2.31 4.32 11.10
C GLY A 376 3.21 3.17 10.67
N LEU A 377 4.52 3.41 10.58
CA LEU A 377 5.50 2.40 10.25
C LEU A 377 6.24 1.91 11.51
N PRO A 378 6.78 0.68 11.52
CA PRO A 378 7.56 0.18 12.64
C PRO A 378 8.77 1.08 12.93
N ARG A 379 9.00 1.39 14.21
CA ARG A 379 10.11 2.25 14.68
C ARG A 379 11.49 1.63 14.45
N LYS A 380 11.56 0.29 14.47
CA LYS A 380 12.80 -0.47 14.23
C LYS A 380 12.80 -0.99 12.80
N ALA A 381 13.97 -0.96 12.16
CA ALA A 381 14.15 -1.54 10.82
C ALA A 381 14.04 -3.07 10.85
N PHE A 382 13.74 -3.67 9.69
CA PHE A 382 13.83 -5.12 9.49
C PHE A 382 15.28 -5.62 9.83
N PRO A 383 15.45 -6.79 10.48
CA PRO A 383 14.42 -7.79 10.84
C PRO A 383 13.69 -7.51 12.17
N ASN A 384 14.15 -6.57 12.96
CA ASN A 384 13.65 -6.34 14.33
C ASN A 384 12.33 -5.55 14.38
N GLY A 385 11.96 -4.88 13.30
CA GLY A 385 10.72 -4.10 13.19
C GLY A 385 9.44 -4.93 13.01
N GLY A 386 9.55 -6.28 12.94
CA GLY A 386 8.39 -7.15 12.78
C GLY A 386 7.84 -7.72 14.09
N LYS A 387 8.51 -7.50 15.23
CA LYS A 387 8.12 -8.03 16.54
C LYS A 387 8.13 -6.92 17.58
N GLY A 388 7.00 -6.75 18.24
CA GLY A 388 6.82 -5.96 19.44
C GLY A 388 6.79 -6.83 20.69
N GLU A 389 6.46 -6.22 21.80
CA GLU A 389 6.24 -6.90 23.07
C GLU A 389 4.85 -7.58 23.09
N ARG A 390 4.63 -8.48 24.03
CA ARG A 390 3.30 -9.03 24.36
C ARG A 390 2.62 -9.76 23.20
N GLY A 391 3.37 -10.43 22.32
CA GLY A 391 2.80 -11.15 21.19
C GLY A 391 2.28 -10.27 20.06
N LEU A 392 2.72 -9.01 19.99
CA LEU A 392 2.45 -8.12 18.87
C LEU A 392 3.43 -8.38 17.72
N TYR A 393 2.90 -8.50 16.50
CA TYR A 393 3.69 -8.68 15.28
C TYR A 393 3.25 -7.74 14.18
N SER A 394 4.17 -7.43 13.25
CA SER A 394 3.84 -6.73 12.02
C SER A 394 4.40 -7.43 10.81
N VAL A 395 3.66 -7.47 9.71
CA VAL A 395 4.01 -8.11 8.44
C VAL A 395 3.71 -7.18 7.27
N GLY A 396 4.66 -7.13 6.30
CA GLY A 396 4.50 -6.28 5.12
C GLY A 396 4.90 -4.81 5.33
N PHE A 397 5.64 -4.50 6.41
CA PHE A 397 6.16 -3.17 6.74
C PHE A 397 7.69 -3.08 6.60
N SER A 398 8.31 -4.06 5.96
CA SER A 398 9.78 -4.13 5.84
C SER A 398 10.36 -3.25 4.73
N ARG A 399 9.54 -2.49 3.99
CA ARG A 399 9.90 -1.73 2.78
C ARG A 399 10.56 -2.57 1.68
N ARG A 400 10.46 -3.90 1.78
CA ARG A 400 11.01 -4.88 0.81
C ARG A 400 9.92 -5.46 -0.11
N GLY A 401 8.72 -4.89 -0.07
CA GLY A 401 7.55 -5.35 -0.83
C GLY A 401 7.16 -6.79 -0.48
N LEU A 402 6.58 -7.51 -1.43
CA LEU A 402 6.08 -8.87 -1.24
C LEU A 402 7.17 -9.88 -0.85
N MET A 403 8.42 -9.67 -1.29
CA MET A 403 9.56 -10.49 -0.85
C MET A 403 9.81 -10.38 0.66
N GLY A 404 9.67 -9.18 1.22
CA GLY A 404 9.74 -8.97 2.67
C GLY A 404 8.58 -9.65 3.39
N THR A 405 7.38 -9.55 2.86
CA THR A 405 6.17 -10.23 3.36
C THR A 405 6.39 -11.73 3.52
N ALA A 406 6.96 -12.40 2.51
CA ALA A 406 7.21 -13.85 2.57
C ALA A 406 8.19 -14.25 3.68
N ALA A 407 9.23 -13.44 3.89
CA ALA A 407 10.21 -13.68 4.97
C ALA A 407 9.60 -13.44 6.36
N ASP A 408 8.85 -12.33 6.51
CA ASP A 408 8.19 -11.96 7.77
C ASP A 408 7.15 -13.02 8.18
N ALA A 409 6.32 -13.49 7.23
CA ALA A 409 5.26 -14.46 7.49
C ALA A 409 5.82 -15.78 8.05
N ARG A 410 6.89 -16.30 7.46
CA ARG A 410 7.56 -17.53 7.95
C ARG A 410 8.13 -17.35 9.36
N ARG A 411 8.76 -16.19 9.61
CA ARG A 411 9.37 -15.89 10.91
C ARG A 411 8.32 -15.75 12.00
N ILE A 412 7.23 -15.01 11.73
CA ILE A 412 6.12 -14.82 12.66
C ILE A 412 5.47 -16.17 12.99
N ALA A 413 5.16 -16.97 11.97
CA ALA A 413 4.56 -18.27 12.18
C ALA A 413 5.47 -19.22 12.98
N HIS A 414 6.79 -19.17 12.77
CA HIS A 414 7.75 -19.94 13.55
C HIS A 414 7.80 -19.49 15.02
N ASP A 415 7.83 -18.20 15.28
CA ASP A 415 7.90 -17.65 16.64
C ASP A 415 6.61 -17.95 17.43
N ILE A 416 5.44 -17.83 16.79
CA ILE A 416 4.16 -18.20 17.40
C ILE A 416 4.08 -19.70 17.66
N ASP A 417 4.53 -20.56 16.74
CA ASP A 417 4.57 -22.01 16.90
C ASP A 417 5.42 -22.44 18.12
N MET A 418 6.56 -21.80 18.31
CA MET A 418 7.41 -22.05 19.47
C MET A 418 6.71 -21.70 20.78
N GLN A 419 5.98 -20.58 20.83
CA GLN A 419 5.22 -20.18 22.02
C GLN A 419 4.02 -21.09 22.24
N TRP A 420 3.33 -21.50 21.16
CA TRP A 420 2.19 -22.42 21.20
C TRP A 420 2.59 -23.75 21.83
N LYS A 421 3.64 -24.39 21.33
CA LYS A 421 4.16 -25.67 21.85
C LYS A 421 4.68 -25.58 23.28
N ALA A 422 5.24 -24.42 23.67
CA ALA A 422 5.68 -24.21 25.05
C ALA A 422 4.52 -24.18 26.04
N ARG A 423 3.32 -23.78 25.60
CA ARG A 423 2.09 -23.79 26.42
C ARG A 423 1.50 -25.18 26.55
N GLU A 424 1.43 -25.92 25.42
CA GLU A 424 0.94 -27.32 25.45
C GLU A 424 1.76 -28.23 26.38
N ARG A 425 3.02 -27.88 26.61
CA ARG A 425 3.94 -28.63 27.50
C ARG A 425 3.86 -28.23 28.97
N ARG A 426 3.15 -27.15 29.32
CA ARG A 426 2.92 -26.79 30.73
C ARG A 426 1.78 -27.67 31.26
N PRO A 427 2.04 -28.55 32.26
CA PRO A 427 0.95 -29.27 32.91
C PRO A 427 -0.02 -28.25 33.54
N ALA A 428 -1.31 -28.58 33.47
CA ALA A 428 -2.42 -27.79 34.05
C ALA A 428 -2.27 -27.63 35.57
#